data_2d771eb5a69917bab10e77ea32e928d0
#
_entry.id   2d771eb5a69917bab10e77ea32e928d0
#
_cell.length_a   1.000
_cell.length_b   1.000
_cell.length_c   1.000
_cell.angle_alpha   90.00
_cell.angle_beta   90.00
_cell.angle_gamma   90.00
#
_symmetry.space_group_name_H-M   'P 1'
#
loop_
_entity.id
_entity.type
_entity.pdbx_description
1 polymer ?
#
loop_
_entity_poly.entity_id
_entity_poly.type
_entity_poly.pdbx_seq_one_letter_code
_entity_poly.pdbx_strand_id
1 'polypeptide(L)'
;MHTAGHIAHIRRCGLYEIAALAAGGALRAAEIGMDEPCFAAIRPPGHHASAGSCWGFCFFNNMAVAVESLKRSGRIRSAHILDFDLHFGDGTENILGRKDYVTIHNPGSHDRLAYLAEVEEELRRYPADVIGVSAGFDNHRQDWGGLLTTEDYADMGRMVRDAARRNGGGCFAVLEGGYNPDVLGGNALALLQGLSA
;
A
#
# COMPACT_ATOMS: atom_id res chain seq x y z
N MET A 1 0.87 4.75 15.42
CA MET A 1 0.38 3.36 15.72
C MET A 1 -0.98 3.45 16.37
N HIS A 2 -1.76 2.36 16.34
CA HIS A 2 -3.12 2.35 16.89
C HIS A 2 -3.13 2.55 18.41
N THR A 3 -4.15 3.28 18.89
CA THR A 3 -4.38 3.50 20.31
C THR A 3 -4.89 2.24 21.00
N ALA A 4 -4.66 2.12 22.30
CA ALA A 4 -5.20 1.01 23.10
C ALA A 4 -6.74 0.96 23.05
N GLY A 5 -7.40 2.13 23.01
CA GLY A 5 -8.85 2.24 22.87
C GLY A 5 -9.38 1.68 21.56
N HIS A 6 -8.69 1.98 20.44
CA HIS A 6 -9.04 1.43 19.13
C HIS A 6 -8.89 -0.09 19.09
N ILE A 7 -7.75 -0.61 19.57
CA ILE A 7 -7.51 -2.06 19.65
C ILE A 7 -8.60 -2.76 20.49
N ALA A 8 -8.97 -2.17 21.64
CA ALA A 8 -10.03 -2.71 22.48
C ALA A 8 -11.40 -2.69 21.80
N HIS A 9 -11.69 -1.66 20.98
CA HIS A 9 -12.90 -1.60 20.17
C HIS A 9 -12.96 -2.75 19.14
N ILE A 10 -11.90 -2.96 18.36
CA ILE A 10 -11.83 -4.03 17.36
C ILE A 10 -11.97 -5.42 18.01
N ARG A 11 -11.41 -5.62 19.21
CA ARG A 11 -11.60 -6.86 20.00
C ARG A 11 -13.06 -7.08 20.39
N ARG A 12 -13.77 -6.04 20.86
CA ARG A 12 -15.20 -6.14 21.21
C ARG A 12 -16.07 -6.47 19.99
N CYS A 13 -15.69 -6.04 18.82
CA CYS A 13 -16.38 -6.38 17.55
C CYS A 13 -16.08 -7.81 17.06
N GLY A 14 -15.20 -8.56 17.72
CA GLY A 14 -14.81 -9.91 17.28
C GLY A 14 -13.92 -9.95 16.04
N LEU A 15 -13.36 -8.81 15.62
CA LEU A 15 -12.61 -8.66 14.35
C LEU A 15 -11.08 -8.64 14.54
N TYR A 16 -10.63 -8.71 15.79
CA TYR A 16 -9.21 -8.55 16.13
C TYR A 16 -8.32 -9.59 15.44
N GLU A 17 -8.68 -10.86 15.51
CA GLU A 17 -7.84 -11.96 15.02
C GLU A 17 -7.65 -11.87 13.50
N ILE A 18 -8.72 -11.60 12.74
CA ILE A 18 -8.63 -11.47 11.29
C ILE A 18 -7.86 -10.21 10.88
N ALA A 19 -8.09 -9.09 11.57
CA ALA A 19 -7.37 -7.84 11.30
C ALA A 19 -5.88 -7.95 11.67
N ALA A 20 -5.56 -8.63 12.77
CA ALA A 20 -4.18 -8.90 13.18
C ALA A 20 -3.46 -9.83 12.21
N LEU A 21 -4.17 -10.84 11.67
CA LEU A 21 -3.62 -11.74 10.65
C LEU A 21 -3.28 -10.97 9.36
N ALA A 22 -4.16 -10.08 8.91
CA ALA A 22 -3.90 -9.21 7.75
C ALA A 22 -2.67 -8.32 7.99
N ALA A 23 -2.60 -7.64 9.13
CA ALA A 23 -1.44 -6.81 9.48
C ALA A 23 -0.14 -7.64 9.58
N GLY A 24 -0.23 -8.87 10.09
CA GLY A 24 0.89 -9.83 10.11
C GLY A 24 1.35 -10.24 8.72
N GLY A 25 0.41 -10.44 7.78
CA GLY A 25 0.71 -10.71 6.38
C GLY A 25 1.42 -9.55 5.69
N ALA A 26 0.99 -8.31 5.94
CA ALA A 26 1.65 -7.11 5.44
C ALA A 26 3.07 -6.95 6.00
N LEU A 27 3.24 -7.19 7.31
CA LEU A 27 4.56 -7.20 7.94
C LEU A 27 5.49 -8.23 7.29
N ARG A 28 4.98 -9.46 7.07
CA ARG A 28 5.79 -10.50 6.44
C ARG A 28 6.17 -10.14 5.00
N ALA A 29 5.24 -9.56 4.21
CA ALA A 29 5.56 -9.09 2.87
C ALA A 29 6.60 -7.98 2.88
N ALA A 30 6.55 -7.06 3.85
CA ALA A 30 7.54 -6.00 4.00
C ALA A 30 8.93 -6.55 4.38
N GLU A 31 8.99 -7.57 5.24
CA GLU A 31 10.26 -8.24 5.58
C GLU A 31 10.89 -8.94 4.36
N ILE A 32 10.10 -9.66 3.56
CA ILE A 32 10.54 -10.30 2.32
C ILE A 32 10.89 -9.22 1.28
N GLY A 33 10.09 -8.17 1.20
CA GLY A 33 10.23 -7.05 0.27
C GLY A 33 11.55 -6.30 0.36
N MET A 34 12.32 -6.48 1.44
CA MET A 34 13.68 -5.95 1.55
C MET A 34 14.69 -6.69 0.68
N ASP A 35 14.43 -7.95 0.36
CA ASP A 35 15.35 -8.83 -0.38
C ASP A 35 14.82 -9.13 -1.80
N GLU A 36 13.51 -9.30 -1.94
CA GLU A 36 12.80 -9.55 -3.21
C GLU A 36 11.40 -8.91 -3.18
N PRO A 37 10.87 -8.37 -4.30
CA PRO A 37 9.53 -7.78 -4.31
C PRO A 37 8.46 -8.76 -3.82
N CYS A 38 7.59 -8.31 -2.92
CA CYS A 38 6.57 -9.16 -2.31
C CYS A 38 5.20 -8.48 -2.27
N PHE A 39 4.13 -9.23 -2.53
CA PHE A 39 2.75 -8.75 -2.47
C PHE A 39 1.94 -9.53 -1.44
N ALA A 40 1.38 -8.85 -0.46
CA ALA A 40 0.44 -9.40 0.49
C ALA A 40 -0.99 -9.34 -0.05
N ALA A 41 -1.49 -10.46 -0.58
CA ALA A 41 -2.89 -10.62 -0.98
C ALA A 41 -3.76 -10.86 0.27
N ILE A 42 -3.97 -9.83 1.06
CA ILE A 42 -4.60 -9.87 2.38
C ILE A 42 -5.97 -9.18 2.41
N ARG A 43 -6.81 -9.60 3.34
CA ARG A 43 -8.07 -8.98 3.74
C ARG A 43 -8.23 -9.08 5.27
N PRO A 44 -8.79 -8.07 5.94
CA PRO A 44 -9.31 -6.79 5.45
C PRO A 44 -8.22 -5.81 5.00
N PRO A 45 -8.60 -4.77 4.20
CA PRO A 45 -7.71 -3.68 3.82
C PRO A 45 -7.34 -2.81 5.03
N GLY A 46 -6.47 -1.79 4.84
CA GLY A 46 -5.94 -1.05 5.97
C GLY A 46 -5.83 0.47 5.83
N HIS A 47 -5.76 1.03 4.63
CA HIS A 47 -5.33 2.41 4.42
C HIS A 47 -6.27 3.49 5.01
N HIS A 48 -7.52 3.15 5.34
CA HIS A 48 -8.47 4.03 6.05
C HIS A 48 -8.46 3.88 7.57
N ALA A 49 -7.64 2.98 8.14
CA ALA A 49 -7.54 2.84 9.58
C ALA A 49 -6.54 3.85 10.15
N SER A 50 -7.08 4.88 10.83
CA SER A 50 -6.32 5.88 11.59
C SER A 50 -5.85 5.33 12.94
N ALA A 51 -5.09 6.10 13.71
CA ALA A 51 -4.59 5.69 15.01
C ALA A 51 -5.71 5.34 16.02
N GLY A 52 -6.84 6.03 15.97
CA GLY A 52 -7.95 5.91 16.95
C GLY A 52 -9.31 5.55 16.36
N SER A 53 -9.40 5.41 15.03
CA SER A 53 -10.66 5.16 14.31
C SER A 53 -10.41 4.36 13.04
N CYS A 54 -11.49 3.84 12.45
CA CYS A 54 -11.43 3.14 11.17
C CYS A 54 -12.76 3.24 10.43
N TRP A 55 -12.70 3.09 9.10
CA TRP A 55 -13.84 3.04 8.19
C TRP A 55 -13.45 2.31 6.89
N GLY A 56 -14.28 2.26 5.87
CA GLY A 56 -13.92 1.75 4.54
C GLY A 56 -13.43 0.29 4.56
N PHE A 57 -14.06 -0.58 5.37
CA PHE A 57 -13.66 -1.98 5.58
C PHE A 57 -12.30 -2.19 6.25
N CYS A 58 -11.58 -1.11 6.61
CA CYS A 58 -10.29 -1.16 7.28
C CYS A 58 -10.48 -1.28 8.80
N PHE A 59 -9.56 -1.97 9.48
CA PHE A 59 -9.57 -2.13 10.93
C PHE A 59 -8.21 -1.78 11.55
N PHE A 60 -7.11 -2.36 11.05
CA PHE A 60 -5.75 -1.93 11.33
C PHE A 60 -5.10 -1.42 10.06
N ASN A 61 -4.25 -0.42 10.17
CA ASN A 61 -3.50 0.07 9.03
C ASN A 61 -2.33 -0.88 8.74
N ASN A 62 -2.53 -1.77 7.78
CA ASN A 62 -1.59 -2.82 7.43
C ASN A 62 -0.24 -2.25 6.99
N MET A 63 -0.27 -1.20 6.14
CA MET A 63 0.92 -0.49 5.66
C MET A 63 1.69 0.17 6.81
N ALA A 64 1.00 0.89 7.70
CA ALA A 64 1.65 1.54 8.82
C ALA A 64 2.28 0.54 9.80
N VAL A 65 1.62 -0.60 10.06
CA VAL A 65 2.18 -1.68 10.90
C VAL A 65 3.48 -2.21 10.29
N ALA A 66 3.49 -2.48 8.99
CA ALA A 66 4.65 -3.01 8.28
C ALA A 66 5.83 -2.01 8.30
N VAL A 67 5.62 -0.77 7.89
CA VAL A 67 6.66 0.28 7.83
C VAL A 67 7.23 0.60 9.22
N GLU A 68 6.36 0.78 10.23
CA GLU A 68 6.81 1.02 11.61
C GLU A 68 7.62 -0.15 12.19
N SER A 69 7.28 -1.38 11.83
CA SER A 69 8.04 -2.56 12.26
C SER A 69 9.44 -2.59 11.65
N LEU A 70 9.57 -2.36 10.34
CA LEU A 70 10.87 -2.25 9.67
C LEU A 70 11.72 -1.12 10.27
N LYS A 71 11.11 0.03 10.56
CA LYS A 71 11.80 1.17 11.20
C LYS A 71 12.31 0.82 12.59
N ARG A 72 11.45 0.23 13.43
CA ARG A 72 11.80 -0.14 14.82
C ARG A 72 12.86 -1.24 14.90
N SER A 73 12.88 -2.16 13.95
CA SER A 73 13.93 -3.19 13.86
C SER A 73 15.24 -2.68 13.27
N GLY A 74 15.31 -1.41 12.86
CA GLY A 74 16.50 -0.80 12.26
C GLY A 74 16.78 -1.25 10.83
N ARG A 75 15.84 -1.93 10.17
CA ARG A 75 16.02 -2.41 8.79
C ARG A 75 15.94 -1.29 7.75
N ILE A 76 15.23 -0.19 8.06
CA ILE A 76 15.11 0.97 7.19
C ILE A 76 15.37 2.27 7.94
N ARG A 77 15.89 3.28 7.23
CA ARG A 77 16.00 4.66 7.68
C ARG A 77 14.87 5.51 7.12
N SER A 78 14.41 5.19 5.90
CA SER A 78 13.35 5.91 5.19
C SER A 78 12.39 4.98 4.47
N ALA A 79 11.15 5.43 4.27
CA ALA A 79 10.11 4.75 3.49
C ALA A 79 9.39 5.73 2.58
N HIS A 80 9.05 5.28 1.37
CA HIS A 80 8.11 5.97 0.50
C HIS A 80 6.87 5.09 0.34
N ILE A 81 5.67 5.66 0.51
CA ILE A 81 4.40 4.96 0.34
C ILE A 81 3.70 5.52 -0.88
N LEU A 82 3.45 4.66 -1.86
CA LEU A 82 2.59 4.92 -3.00
C LEU A 82 1.23 4.27 -2.73
N ASP A 83 0.19 5.07 -2.57
CA ASP A 83 -1.18 4.59 -2.39
C ASP A 83 -1.98 4.92 -3.66
N PHE A 84 -2.16 3.93 -4.53
CA PHE A 84 -2.89 4.08 -5.78
C PHE A 84 -4.34 3.53 -5.73
N ASP A 85 -4.86 3.26 -4.53
CA ASP A 85 -6.29 3.06 -4.34
C ASP A 85 -7.07 4.28 -4.84
N LEU A 86 -8.29 4.06 -5.32
CA LEU A 86 -9.18 5.15 -5.74
C LEU A 86 -9.42 6.15 -4.62
N HIS A 87 -9.50 5.65 -3.38
CA HIS A 87 -9.78 6.45 -2.21
C HIS A 87 -8.49 6.93 -1.55
N PHE A 88 -8.49 8.18 -1.13
CA PHE A 88 -7.36 8.75 -0.39
C PHE A 88 -7.09 7.98 0.92
N GLY A 89 -5.84 7.55 1.13
CA GLY A 89 -5.40 6.78 2.28
C GLY A 89 -5.28 7.61 3.56
N ASP A 90 -6.39 8.17 4.03
CA ASP A 90 -6.47 9.09 5.17
C ASP A 90 -5.94 8.49 6.48
N GLY A 91 -6.12 7.18 6.68
CA GLY A 91 -5.59 6.48 7.84
C GLY A 91 -4.06 6.37 7.80
N THR A 92 -3.48 6.10 6.65
CA THR A 92 -2.02 6.07 6.45
C THR A 92 -1.42 7.44 6.70
N GLU A 93 -2.01 8.50 6.14
CA GLU A 93 -1.63 9.88 6.40
C GLU A 93 -1.76 10.27 7.89
N ASN A 94 -2.82 9.87 8.55
CA ASN A 94 -3.02 10.13 9.98
C ASN A 94 -1.91 9.53 10.85
N ILE A 95 -1.45 8.31 10.54
CA ILE A 95 -0.46 7.59 11.35
C ILE A 95 0.97 7.97 10.98
N LEU A 96 1.27 8.08 9.70
CA LEU A 96 2.64 8.20 9.16
C LEU A 96 2.98 9.57 8.58
N GLY A 97 2.01 10.38 8.17
CA GLY A 97 2.25 11.63 7.44
C GLY A 97 3.04 12.71 8.21
N ARG A 98 3.22 12.55 9.54
CA ARG A 98 4.08 13.44 10.35
C ARG A 98 5.43 12.82 10.72
N LYS A 99 5.76 11.66 10.15
CA LYS A 99 7.05 11.00 10.40
C LYS A 99 8.09 11.54 9.42
N ASP A 100 9.20 12.01 9.94
CA ASP A 100 10.30 12.59 9.16
C ASP A 100 11.01 11.60 8.22
N TYR A 101 10.79 10.30 8.43
CA TYR A 101 11.35 9.21 7.63
C TYR A 101 10.36 8.61 6.62
N VAL A 102 9.14 9.15 6.52
CA VAL A 102 8.11 8.65 5.58
C VAL A 102 7.68 9.76 4.64
N THR A 103 7.58 9.44 3.37
CA THR A 103 6.84 10.22 2.38
C THR A 103 5.67 9.41 1.88
N ILE A 104 4.52 10.04 1.64
CA ILE A 104 3.29 9.37 1.17
C ILE A 104 2.81 10.11 -0.06
N HIS A 105 2.42 9.35 -1.08
CA HIS A 105 1.81 9.89 -2.28
C HIS A 105 0.53 9.13 -2.62
N ASN A 106 -0.55 9.87 -2.79
CA ASN A 106 -1.84 9.41 -3.30
C ASN A 106 -2.06 10.11 -4.65
N PRO A 107 -1.90 9.42 -5.80
CA PRO A 107 -2.04 10.05 -7.10
C PRO A 107 -3.46 10.58 -7.31
N GLY A 108 -3.57 11.82 -7.81
CA GLY A 108 -4.84 12.53 -7.87
C GLY A 108 -5.31 12.92 -9.27
N SER A 109 -4.55 12.62 -10.33
CA SER A 109 -4.94 12.99 -11.68
C SER A 109 -6.15 12.18 -12.17
N HIS A 110 -7.08 12.86 -12.83
CA HIS A 110 -8.22 12.23 -13.51
C HIS A 110 -7.95 11.92 -14.99
N ASP A 111 -6.79 12.26 -15.50
CA ASP A 111 -6.29 11.82 -16.80
C ASP A 111 -5.33 10.65 -16.61
N ARG A 112 -5.56 9.56 -17.36
CA ARG A 112 -4.80 8.32 -17.21
C ARG A 112 -3.28 8.50 -17.45
N LEU A 113 -2.90 9.24 -18.48
CA LEU A 113 -1.49 9.42 -18.79
C LEU A 113 -0.81 10.35 -17.79
N ALA A 114 -1.51 11.39 -17.35
CA ALA A 114 -1.04 12.27 -16.29
C ALA A 114 -0.92 11.54 -14.95
N TYR A 115 -1.85 10.61 -14.64
CA TYR A 115 -1.78 9.76 -13.44
C TYR A 115 -0.51 8.90 -13.42
N LEU A 116 -0.20 8.22 -14.53
CA LEU A 116 1.01 7.40 -14.64
C LEU A 116 2.29 8.25 -14.58
N ALA A 117 2.29 9.41 -15.22
CA ALA A 117 3.41 10.35 -15.16
C ALA A 117 3.62 10.90 -13.73
N GLU A 118 2.55 11.17 -13.00
CA GLU A 118 2.58 11.57 -11.58
C GLU A 118 3.21 10.48 -10.72
N VAL A 119 2.80 9.22 -10.88
CA VAL A 119 3.40 8.07 -10.17
C VAL A 119 4.90 7.96 -10.44
N GLU A 120 5.30 8.04 -11.72
CA GLU A 120 6.72 7.96 -12.11
C GLU A 120 7.56 9.08 -11.50
N GLU A 121 7.05 10.32 -11.55
CA GLU A 121 7.73 11.50 -11.00
C GLU A 121 7.91 11.39 -9.48
N GLU A 122 6.89 10.97 -8.74
CA GLU A 122 6.96 10.85 -7.29
C GLU A 122 7.93 9.74 -6.85
N LEU A 123 7.92 8.59 -7.51
CA LEU A 123 8.90 7.52 -7.28
C LEU A 123 10.34 7.94 -7.61
N ARG A 124 10.53 8.88 -8.53
CA ARG A 124 11.83 9.46 -8.84
C ARG A 124 12.27 10.51 -7.82
N ARG A 125 11.32 11.29 -7.32
CA ARG A 125 11.55 12.43 -6.42
C ARG A 125 11.91 12.02 -5.01
N TYR A 126 11.37 10.91 -4.52
CA TYR A 126 11.50 10.47 -3.13
C TYR A 126 12.21 9.12 -3.01
N PRO A 127 13.56 9.10 -3.08
CA PRO A 127 14.32 7.87 -2.84
C PRO A 127 14.14 7.41 -1.39
N ALA A 128 13.97 6.11 -1.19
CA ALA A 128 13.78 5.50 0.12
C ALA A 128 14.42 4.11 0.22
N ASP A 129 14.71 3.66 1.45
CA ASP A 129 15.22 2.32 1.71
C ASP A 129 14.16 1.23 1.42
N VAL A 130 12.86 1.60 1.50
CA VAL A 130 11.76 0.72 1.11
C VAL A 130 10.63 1.53 0.46
N ILE A 131 10.04 0.96 -0.59
CA ILE A 131 8.81 1.47 -1.20
C ILE A 131 7.66 0.52 -0.82
N GLY A 132 6.69 1.03 -0.07
CA GLY A 132 5.44 0.34 0.24
C GLY A 132 4.33 0.79 -0.72
N VAL A 133 3.57 -0.16 -1.25
CA VAL A 133 2.45 0.12 -2.15
C VAL A 133 1.14 -0.30 -1.50
N SER A 134 0.26 0.67 -1.20
CA SER A 134 -1.16 0.39 -0.94
C SER A 134 -1.84 0.17 -2.28
N ALA A 135 -2.07 -1.11 -2.61
CA ALA A 135 -2.50 -1.54 -3.93
C ALA A 135 -4.03 -1.72 -3.98
N GLY A 136 -4.75 -0.63 -4.27
CA GLY A 136 -6.15 -0.66 -4.63
C GLY A 136 -6.35 -0.86 -6.13
N PHE A 137 -7.28 -1.74 -6.50
CA PHE A 137 -7.60 -2.03 -7.89
C PHE A 137 -8.96 -1.47 -8.32
N ASP A 138 -9.57 -0.70 -7.43
CA ASP A 138 -10.88 -0.07 -7.65
C ASP A 138 -10.84 1.16 -8.57
N ASN A 139 -9.65 1.69 -8.89
CA ASN A 139 -9.48 2.71 -9.92
C ASN A 139 -9.44 2.14 -11.36
N HIS A 140 -9.63 0.80 -11.52
CA HIS A 140 -9.71 0.17 -12.82
C HIS A 140 -10.93 0.65 -13.62
N ARG A 141 -10.80 0.72 -14.97
CA ARG A 141 -11.87 1.19 -15.88
C ARG A 141 -13.18 0.38 -15.81
N GLN A 142 -13.14 -0.83 -15.27
CA GLN A 142 -14.30 -1.70 -15.05
C GLN A 142 -14.62 -1.86 -13.57
N ASP A 143 -14.11 -0.98 -12.72
CA ASP A 143 -14.42 -0.87 -11.30
C ASP A 143 -14.91 0.56 -11.01
N TRP A 144 -14.90 1.00 -9.78
CA TRP A 144 -15.53 2.25 -9.34
C TRP A 144 -14.90 3.52 -9.93
N GLY A 145 -13.58 3.56 -10.10
CA GLY A 145 -12.85 4.76 -10.54
C GLY A 145 -12.86 4.99 -12.05
N GLY A 146 -12.96 3.94 -12.85
CA GLY A 146 -13.13 4.06 -14.29
C GLY A 146 -11.91 4.55 -15.08
N LEU A 147 -10.70 4.61 -14.50
CA LEU A 147 -9.55 5.29 -15.09
C LEU A 147 -8.50 4.33 -15.67
N LEU A 148 -8.00 3.39 -14.86
CA LEU A 148 -6.83 2.58 -15.18
C LEU A 148 -7.18 1.29 -15.94
N THR A 149 -6.23 0.76 -16.69
CA THR A 149 -6.29 -0.54 -17.35
C THR A 149 -5.45 -1.56 -16.60
N THR A 150 -5.61 -2.84 -16.90
CA THR A 150 -4.80 -3.92 -16.32
C THR A 150 -3.31 -3.73 -16.60
N GLU A 151 -2.97 -3.25 -17.80
CA GLU A 151 -1.59 -2.97 -18.21
C GLU A 151 -0.94 -1.87 -17.37
N ASP A 152 -1.72 -0.88 -16.90
CA ASP A 152 -1.19 0.20 -16.06
C ASP A 152 -0.68 -0.30 -14.72
N TYR A 153 -1.32 -1.31 -14.15
CA TYR A 153 -0.84 -1.92 -12.92
C TYR A 153 0.50 -2.64 -13.12
N ALA A 154 0.73 -3.26 -14.29
CA ALA A 154 2.04 -3.81 -14.63
C ALA A 154 3.08 -2.70 -14.80
N ASP A 155 2.72 -1.58 -15.45
CA ASP A 155 3.61 -0.43 -15.60
C ASP A 155 3.98 0.18 -14.25
N MET A 156 3.01 0.41 -13.37
CA MET A 156 3.27 0.92 -12.01
C MET A 156 4.12 -0.06 -11.20
N GLY A 157 3.90 -1.37 -11.34
CA GLY A 157 4.74 -2.40 -10.72
C GLY A 157 6.20 -2.29 -11.18
N ARG A 158 6.44 -2.11 -12.48
CA ARG A 158 7.79 -1.87 -13.03
C ARG A 158 8.42 -0.59 -12.49
N MET A 159 7.65 0.51 -12.46
CA MET A 159 8.12 1.80 -11.91
C MET A 159 8.57 1.67 -10.44
N VAL A 160 7.78 0.97 -9.61
CA VAL A 160 8.09 0.72 -8.19
C VAL A 160 9.37 -0.10 -8.05
N ARG A 161 9.47 -1.23 -8.76
CA ARG A 161 10.66 -2.08 -8.74
C ARG A 161 11.91 -1.32 -9.18
N ASP A 162 11.82 -0.59 -10.30
CA ASP A 162 12.96 0.13 -10.85
C ASP A 162 13.40 1.27 -9.92
N ALA A 163 12.45 1.92 -9.25
CA ALA A 163 12.75 2.90 -8.20
C ALA A 163 13.43 2.25 -7.00
N ALA A 164 12.94 1.12 -6.50
CA ALA A 164 13.54 0.39 -5.40
C ALA A 164 14.98 -0.04 -5.74
N ARG A 165 15.20 -0.64 -6.90
CA ARG A 165 16.54 -1.04 -7.40
C ARG A 165 17.48 0.16 -7.54
N ARG A 166 17.02 1.26 -8.09
CA ARG A 166 17.81 2.49 -8.24
C ARG A 166 18.24 3.07 -6.89
N ASN A 167 17.40 2.92 -5.88
CA ASN A 167 17.69 3.40 -4.51
C ASN A 167 18.55 2.43 -3.71
N GLY A 168 18.84 1.22 -4.22
CA GLY A 168 19.47 0.15 -3.46
C GLY A 168 18.62 -0.38 -2.30
N GLY A 169 17.28 -0.22 -2.41
CA GLY A 169 16.30 -0.58 -1.42
C GLY A 169 15.37 -1.71 -1.88
N GLY A 170 14.36 -1.99 -1.06
CA GLY A 170 13.34 -2.99 -1.33
C GLY A 170 11.98 -2.42 -1.69
N CYS A 171 11.03 -3.29 -2.06
CA CYS A 171 9.63 -2.91 -2.25
C CYS A 171 8.67 -4.04 -1.87
N PHE A 172 7.52 -3.65 -1.38
CA PHE A 172 6.40 -4.57 -1.11
C PHE A 172 5.07 -3.89 -1.40
N ALA A 173 4.04 -4.70 -1.64
CA ALA A 173 2.69 -4.21 -1.83
C ALA A 173 1.70 -4.91 -0.90
N VAL A 174 0.63 -4.22 -0.53
CA VAL A 174 -0.49 -4.76 0.24
C VAL A 174 -1.79 -4.50 -0.51
N LEU A 175 -2.68 -5.50 -0.53
CA LEU A 175 -3.99 -5.37 -1.16
C LEU A 175 -4.87 -4.41 -0.34
N GLU A 176 -5.48 -3.43 -1.02
CA GLU A 176 -6.48 -2.53 -0.47
C GLU A 176 -7.83 -2.74 -1.17
N GLY A 177 -8.33 -1.77 -1.92
CA GLY A 177 -9.59 -1.86 -2.66
C GLY A 177 -9.53 -2.73 -3.92
N GLY A 178 -10.66 -2.78 -4.60
CA GLY A 178 -10.92 -3.60 -5.78
C GLY A 178 -12.16 -4.46 -5.55
N TYR A 179 -13.23 -4.14 -6.29
CA TYR A 179 -14.59 -4.64 -6.02
C TYR A 179 -15.21 -5.38 -7.19
N ASN A 180 -14.60 -5.31 -8.38
CA ASN A 180 -15.02 -6.12 -9.52
C ASN A 180 -14.22 -7.42 -9.57
N PRO A 181 -14.85 -8.59 -9.24
CA PRO A 181 -14.15 -9.87 -9.20
C PRO A 181 -13.64 -10.33 -10.57
N ASP A 182 -14.24 -9.85 -11.66
CA ASP A 182 -13.87 -10.28 -13.01
C ASP A 182 -12.50 -9.75 -13.45
N VAL A 183 -12.05 -8.64 -12.86
CA VAL A 183 -10.77 -7.99 -13.21
C VAL A 183 -9.74 -7.99 -12.08
N LEU A 184 -10.18 -8.10 -10.83
CA LEU A 184 -9.30 -7.99 -9.65
C LEU A 184 -8.09 -8.93 -9.70
N GLY A 185 -8.33 -10.22 -10.02
CA GLY A 185 -7.26 -11.21 -10.12
C GLY A 185 -6.26 -10.90 -11.23
N GLY A 186 -6.75 -10.45 -12.39
CA GLY A 186 -5.93 -10.03 -13.53
C GLY A 186 -5.08 -8.80 -13.21
N ASN A 187 -5.66 -7.82 -12.53
CA ASN A 187 -4.96 -6.59 -12.12
C ASN A 187 -3.87 -6.89 -11.08
N ALA A 188 -4.17 -7.72 -10.08
CA ALA A 188 -3.18 -8.15 -9.08
C ALA A 188 -2.03 -8.92 -9.71
N LEU A 189 -2.33 -9.83 -10.66
CA LEU A 189 -1.30 -10.55 -11.42
C LEU A 189 -0.43 -9.61 -12.25
N ALA A 190 -1.04 -8.61 -12.91
CA ALA A 190 -0.31 -7.62 -13.70
C ALA A 190 0.66 -6.81 -12.83
N LEU A 191 0.23 -6.35 -11.65
CA LEU A 191 1.11 -5.68 -10.68
C LEU A 191 2.29 -6.58 -10.29
N LEU A 192 2.01 -7.85 -9.94
CA LEU A 192 3.06 -8.82 -9.58
C LEU A 192 4.05 -9.05 -10.73
N GLN A 193 3.58 -9.17 -11.96
CA GLN A 193 4.44 -9.29 -13.13
C GLN A 193 5.35 -8.07 -13.30
N GLY A 194 4.82 -6.86 -13.08
CA GLY A 194 5.61 -5.64 -13.10
C GLY A 194 6.68 -5.60 -12.01
N LEU A 195 6.33 -6.01 -10.80
CA LEU A 195 7.26 -6.07 -9.65
C LEU A 195 8.38 -7.11 -9.84
N SER A 196 8.12 -8.21 -10.58
CA SER A 196 9.03 -9.36 -10.71
C SER A 196 9.88 -9.35 -11.98
N ALA A 197 9.58 -8.51 -12.98
CA ALA A 197 10.18 -8.52 -14.32
C ALA A 197 11.68 -8.19 -14.37
#